data_e5e91bf887d4b9b9fb3c77d92c7a4b7f
#
_entry.id   e5e91bf887d4b9b9fb3c77d92c7a4b7f
#
_cell.length_a   1.000
_cell.length_b   1.000
_cell.length_c   1.000
_cell.angle_alpha   90.00
_cell.angle_beta   90.00
_cell.angle_gamma   90.00
#
_symmetry.space_group_name_H-M   'P 1'
#
loop_
_entity.id
_entity.type
_entity.pdbx_description
1 polymer ?
#
loop_
_entity_poly.entity_id
_entity_poly.type
_entity_poly.pdbx_seq_one_letter_code
_entity_poly.pdbx_strand_id
1 'polypeptide(L)'
;MSVIHRLKSNVVKTLALIASATLVLSGCAANSSEGDKLRIGIKYDQPGLGYQDGKNYTGFDTDVARYVAQELGYPEDRIEWVESPSANRENMLTNGQVDMIFATYSISKSRLKTIDFAGPYFVAGQDLLVQADNNDIKGPDSLNGKNLCSVTGSTSAKKIQDKFASSVQLVQQGSYSDCVVALNAGMVDAVTTDDIILAGLGSTKANKGHLKLVGNTFTDERYGVGLPKGSDKCEAINKAINKMVETGEWEKALAKNVGDSGFVYNKELNPPHLGTSCATS
;
A
#
# COMPACT_ATOMS: atom_id res chain seq x y z
N MET A 1 -3.41 -33.75 86.94
CA MET A 1 -2.75 -32.85 87.91
C MET A 1 -2.82 -31.51 87.25
N SER A 2 -3.82 -30.69 87.59
CA SER A 2 -3.73 -29.61 88.58
C SER A 2 -3.03 -28.40 87.92
N VAL A 3 -3.50 -27.17 87.85
CA VAL A 3 -4.50 -26.37 88.56
C VAL A 3 -4.44 -24.99 87.86
N ILE A 4 -5.55 -24.42 87.37
CA ILE A 4 -6.27 -23.25 87.81
C ILE A 4 -5.40 -21.98 88.09
N HIS A 5 -5.68 -20.83 87.46
CA HIS A 5 -6.23 -19.61 88.01
C HIS A 5 -6.17 -18.51 86.95
N ARG A 6 -7.27 -17.99 86.43
CA ARG A 6 -8.14 -16.87 86.82
C ARG A 6 -7.42 -15.62 87.36
N LEU A 7 -7.62 -14.52 86.68
CA LEU A 7 -8.27 -13.28 87.12
C LEU A 7 -8.13 -12.19 86.02
N LYS A 8 -9.16 -11.73 85.45
CA LYS A 8 -10.03 -10.56 85.71
C LYS A 8 -9.28 -9.25 85.98
N SER A 9 -9.48 -8.26 85.17
CA SER A 9 -10.11 -6.97 85.48
C SER A 9 -9.88 -5.92 84.40
N ASN A 10 -10.83 -5.55 83.68
CA ASN A 10 -11.58 -4.27 83.65
C ASN A 10 -10.82 -2.96 83.40
N VAL A 11 -11.36 -2.26 82.41
CA VAL A 11 -11.82 -0.85 82.44
C VAL A 11 -10.77 0.14 81.91
N VAL A 12 -11.01 0.93 80.93
CA VAL A 12 -11.85 2.05 80.64
C VAL A 12 -11.44 2.76 79.35
N LYS A 13 -12.40 3.04 78.53
CA LYS A 13 -12.56 4.05 77.50
C LYS A 13 -11.53 5.17 77.42
N THR A 14 -11.03 5.46 76.24
CA THR A 14 -11.03 6.82 75.70
C THR A 14 -11.10 6.82 74.16
N LEU A 15 -12.09 7.47 73.60
CA LEU A 15 -12.20 7.82 72.20
C LEU A 15 -11.09 8.79 71.78
N ALA A 16 -10.44 8.49 70.69
CA ALA A 16 -9.80 9.50 69.84
C ALA A 16 -10.06 9.14 68.40
N LEU A 17 -11.03 9.80 67.77
CA LEU A 17 -11.19 9.84 66.33
C LEU A 17 -9.97 10.53 65.73
N ILE A 18 -9.19 9.81 64.94
CA ILE A 18 -8.30 10.39 63.97
C ILE A 18 -8.74 9.84 62.61
N ALA A 19 -9.49 10.71 61.90
CA ALA A 19 -9.83 10.48 60.52
C ALA A 19 -8.56 10.62 59.66
N SER A 20 -7.91 9.53 59.37
CA SER A 20 -6.85 9.48 58.36
C SER A 20 -7.50 9.27 57.01
N ALA A 21 -7.71 10.37 56.28
CA ALA A 21 -8.05 10.35 54.88
C ALA A 21 -6.88 9.80 54.09
N THR A 22 -6.88 8.50 53.84
CA THR A 22 -6.04 7.88 52.84
C THR A 22 -6.58 8.29 51.47
N LEU A 23 -5.99 9.34 50.88
CA LEU A 23 -6.07 9.59 49.44
C LEU A 23 -5.46 8.37 48.73
N VAL A 24 -6.31 7.46 48.29
CA VAL A 24 -5.96 6.49 47.29
C VAL A 24 -5.79 7.32 45.99
N LEU A 25 -4.55 7.74 45.73
CA LEU A 25 -4.16 8.08 44.35
C LEU A 25 -4.26 6.76 43.58
N SER A 26 -5.42 6.51 43.02
CA SER A 26 -5.55 5.60 41.88
C SER A 26 -4.76 6.24 40.76
N GLY A 27 -3.44 5.99 40.76
CA GLY A 27 -2.62 6.12 39.59
C GLY A 27 -3.26 5.18 38.56
N CYS A 28 -4.02 5.74 37.62
CA CYS A 28 -4.18 5.13 36.33
C CYS A 28 -2.76 5.03 35.78
N ALA A 29 -2.06 3.93 36.13
CA ALA A 29 -1.04 3.42 35.24
C ALA A 29 -1.80 3.24 33.93
N ALA A 30 -1.64 4.19 33.02
CA ALA A 30 -1.89 3.95 31.62
C ALA A 30 -1.04 2.72 31.31
N ASN A 31 -1.65 1.53 31.37
CA ASN A 31 -1.16 0.42 30.60
C ASN A 31 -1.08 1.01 29.20
N SER A 32 0.11 1.38 28.76
CA SER A 32 0.43 1.41 27.37
C SER A 32 0.28 -0.05 26.93
N SER A 33 -0.95 -0.49 26.67
CA SER A 33 -1.20 -1.61 25.81
C SER A 33 -0.32 -1.34 24.61
N GLU A 34 0.57 -2.25 24.31
CA GLU A 34 1.28 -2.31 23.04
C GLU A 34 0.16 -2.19 21.99
N GLY A 35 -0.11 -0.96 21.57
CA GLY A 35 -1.33 -0.62 20.84
C GLY A 35 -1.30 -1.36 19.52
N ASP A 36 -2.43 -1.88 19.10
CA ASP A 36 -2.57 -2.64 17.86
C ASP A 36 -1.81 -1.96 16.74
N LYS A 37 -0.93 -2.71 16.08
CA LYS A 37 -0.20 -2.23 14.90
C LYS A 37 -1.15 -2.12 13.73
N LEU A 38 -0.97 -1.08 12.93
CA LEU A 38 -1.65 -0.93 11.66
C LEU A 38 -0.91 -1.76 10.60
N ARG A 39 -1.53 -2.83 10.11
CA ARG A 39 -0.95 -3.69 9.08
C ARG A 39 -1.25 -3.13 7.71
N ILE A 40 -0.21 -2.67 7.04
CA ILE A 40 -0.32 -2.05 5.72
C ILE A 40 0.31 -2.94 4.66
N GLY A 41 -0.50 -3.35 3.69
CA GLY A 41 -0.04 -4.09 2.52
C GLY A 41 0.62 -3.15 1.51
N ILE A 42 1.84 -3.48 1.08
CA ILE A 42 2.54 -2.80 -0.02
C ILE A 42 3.16 -3.83 -0.96
N LYS A 43 3.61 -3.41 -2.12
CA LYS A 43 4.51 -4.22 -2.95
C LYS A 43 5.93 -4.18 -2.36
N TYR A 44 6.68 -5.27 -2.54
CA TYR A 44 8.08 -5.33 -2.09
C TYR A 44 9.05 -5.24 -3.27
N ASP A 45 8.55 -5.37 -4.50
CA ASP A 45 9.29 -5.56 -5.73
C ASP A 45 9.20 -4.40 -6.74
N GLN A 46 8.62 -3.25 -6.34
CA GLN A 46 8.42 -2.10 -7.24
C GLN A 46 9.29 -0.91 -6.81
N PRO A 47 10.50 -0.76 -7.38
CA PRO A 47 11.37 0.38 -7.12
C PRO A 47 10.66 1.72 -7.40
N GLY A 48 10.78 2.66 -6.47
CA GLY A 48 10.12 3.96 -6.54
C GLY A 48 8.66 3.98 -6.07
N LEU A 49 8.03 2.83 -5.82
CA LEU A 49 6.61 2.73 -5.41
C LEU A 49 6.45 1.99 -4.07
N GLY A 50 6.39 0.68 -4.08
CA GLY A 50 6.43 -0.16 -2.89
C GLY A 50 7.65 -1.07 -2.99
N TYR A 51 8.71 -0.79 -2.25
CA TYR A 51 9.97 -1.48 -2.38
C TYR A 51 10.58 -1.79 -1.02
N GLN A 52 11.01 -3.05 -0.84
CA GLN A 52 11.75 -3.48 0.34
C GLN A 52 13.25 -3.53 0.02
N ASP A 53 14.04 -2.75 0.77
CA ASP A 53 15.50 -2.78 0.75
C ASP A 53 16.01 -3.17 2.14
N GLY A 54 16.32 -4.44 2.31
CA GLY A 54 16.69 -5.01 3.59
C GLY A 54 15.56 -4.88 4.62
N LYS A 55 15.74 -4.00 5.61
CA LYS A 55 14.73 -3.70 6.64
C LYS A 55 13.94 -2.42 6.34
N ASN A 56 14.28 -1.72 5.27
CA ASN A 56 13.66 -0.45 4.93
C ASN A 56 12.57 -0.66 3.87
N TYR A 57 11.49 0.08 4.02
CA TYR A 57 10.41 0.12 3.04
C TYR A 57 10.36 1.53 2.45
N THR A 58 10.44 1.65 1.13
CA THR A 58 10.57 2.91 0.40
C THR A 58 9.64 2.97 -0.79
N GLY A 59 9.43 4.15 -1.31
CA GLY A 59 8.65 4.39 -2.51
C GLY A 59 7.43 5.28 -2.28
N PHE A 60 6.83 5.71 -3.36
CA PHE A 60 5.70 6.64 -3.33
C PHE A 60 4.47 6.05 -2.61
N ASP A 61 4.09 4.81 -2.92
CA ASP A 61 2.99 4.10 -2.23
C ASP A 61 3.27 4.03 -0.71
N THR A 62 4.52 3.76 -0.35
CA THR A 62 4.95 3.65 1.06
C THR A 62 4.91 5.01 1.75
N ASP A 63 5.35 6.09 1.08
CA ASP A 63 5.31 7.44 1.65
C ASP A 63 3.86 7.96 1.79
N VAL A 64 2.97 7.68 0.83
CA VAL A 64 1.52 7.97 0.95
C VAL A 64 0.92 7.18 2.11
N ALA A 65 1.26 5.90 2.24
CA ALA A 65 0.77 5.05 3.33
C ALA A 65 1.21 5.57 4.71
N ARG A 66 2.48 5.99 4.87
CA ARG A 66 2.99 6.62 6.10
C ARG A 66 2.23 7.89 6.46
N TYR A 67 2.05 8.77 5.46
CA TYR A 67 1.33 10.02 5.66
C TYR A 67 -0.09 9.76 6.13
N VAL A 68 -0.81 8.86 5.46
CA VAL A 68 -2.17 8.47 5.84
C VAL A 68 -2.19 7.83 7.24
N ALA A 69 -1.28 6.91 7.53
CA ALA A 69 -1.18 6.28 8.85
C ALA A 69 -0.97 7.31 9.96
N GLN A 70 -0.09 8.29 9.75
CA GLN A 70 0.17 9.37 10.71
C GLN A 70 -1.08 10.23 10.95
N GLU A 71 -1.82 10.60 9.91
CA GLU A 71 -3.08 11.36 10.03
C GLU A 71 -4.18 10.54 10.73
N LEU A 72 -4.11 9.20 10.68
CA LEU A 72 -4.99 8.29 11.41
C LEU A 72 -4.50 8.00 12.85
N GLY A 73 -3.40 8.62 13.29
CA GLY A 73 -2.86 8.46 14.65
C GLY A 73 -1.92 7.27 14.85
N TYR A 74 -1.39 6.70 13.77
CA TYR A 74 -0.40 5.61 13.81
C TYR A 74 0.99 6.14 13.42
N PRO A 75 1.92 6.32 14.37
CA PRO A 75 3.31 6.65 14.06
C PRO A 75 4.02 5.47 13.39
N GLU A 76 5.20 5.73 12.79
CA GLU A 76 5.96 4.75 11.98
C GLU A 76 6.24 3.43 12.72
N ASP A 77 6.56 3.49 14.00
CA ASP A 77 6.87 2.32 14.83
C ASP A 77 5.64 1.44 15.13
N ARG A 78 4.44 1.94 14.83
CA ARG A 78 3.19 1.21 14.90
C ARG A 78 2.67 0.72 13.54
N ILE A 79 3.44 0.90 12.47
CA ILE A 79 3.13 0.32 11.15
C ILE A 79 3.80 -1.05 11.04
N GLU A 80 3.03 -2.04 10.63
CA GLU A 80 3.53 -3.34 10.22
C GLU A 80 3.37 -3.45 8.70
N TRP A 81 4.50 -3.50 8.00
CA TRP A 81 4.52 -3.65 6.55
C TRP A 81 4.33 -5.10 6.16
N VAL A 82 3.42 -5.37 5.24
CA VAL A 82 3.08 -6.72 4.78
C VAL A 82 3.20 -6.78 3.27
N GLU A 83 3.91 -7.79 2.75
CA GLU A 83 3.97 -8.02 1.32
C GLU A 83 2.58 -8.35 0.75
N SER A 84 2.14 -7.61 -0.26
CA SER A 84 0.83 -7.77 -0.88
C SER A 84 0.92 -8.01 -2.39
N PRO A 85 1.22 -9.27 -2.81
CA PRO A 85 1.23 -9.67 -4.21
C PRO A 85 -0.14 -9.46 -4.85
N SER A 86 -0.15 -9.10 -6.14
CA SER A 86 -1.38 -8.73 -6.83
C SER A 86 -2.49 -9.78 -6.76
N ALA A 87 -2.15 -11.05 -6.77
CA ALA A 87 -3.11 -12.16 -6.70
C ALA A 87 -3.78 -12.33 -5.33
N ASN A 88 -3.19 -11.78 -4.25
CA ASN A 88 -3.61 -12.07 -2.88
C ASN A 88 -4.36 -10.91 -2.21
N ARG A 89 -4.33 -9.70 -2.79
CA ARG A 89 -4.77 -8.45 -2.13
C ARG A 89 -6.20 -8.52 -1.62
N GLU A 90 -7.14 -8.95 -2.46
CA GLU A 90 -8.55 -9.07 -2.07
C GLU A 90 -8.72 -10.04 -0.89
N ASN A 91 -8.06 -11.20 -0.95
CA ASN A 91 -8.13 -12.20 0.13
C ASN A 91 -7.45 -11.71 1.42
N MET A 92 -6.35 -10.97 1.32
CA MET A 92 -5.67 -10.41 2.49
C MET A 92 -6.55 -9.43 3.25
N LEU A 93 -7.31 -8.59 2.52
CA LEU A 93 -8.28 -7.66 3.12
C LEU A 93 -9.49 -8.40 3.71
N THR A 94 -10.08 -9.34 2.97
CA THR A 94 -11.29 -10.05 3.42
C THR A 94 -11.03 -10.97 4.61
N ASN A 95 -9.81 -11.51 4.71
CA ASN A 95 -9.39 -12.39 5.82
C ASN A 95 -8.76 -11.62 6.99
N GLY A 96 -8.70 -10.28 6.93
CA GLY A 96 -8.13 -9.47 8.00
C GLY A 96 -6.63 -9.67 8.21
N GLN A 97 -5.89 -10.05 7.18
CA GLN A 97 -4.43 -10.17 7.23
C GLN A 97 -3.75 -8.80 7.19
N VAL A 98 -4.39 -7.83 6.54
CA VAL A 98 -4.00 -6.42 6.50
C VAL A 98 -5.22 -5.53 6.74
N ASP A 99 -4.97 -4.33 7.23
CA ASP A 99 -6.02 -3.35 7.53
C ASP A 99 -6.26 -2.42 6.34
N MET A 100 -5.24 -2.18 5.51
CA MET A 100 -5.32 -1.43 4.27
C MET A 100 -4.17 -1.81 3.31
N ILE A 101 -4.32 -1.50 2.02
CA ILE A 101 -3.32 -1.81 0.99
C ILE A 101 -3.04 -0.58 0.13
N PHE A 102 -1.74 -0.22 0.04
CA PHE A 102 -1.18 0.76 -0.89
C PHE A 102 -0.18 0.04 -1.80
N ALA A 103 -0.63 -0.42 -2.95
CA ALA A 103 0.18 -1.32 -3.77
C ALA A 103 -0.12 -1.15 -5.27
N THR A 104 -0.02 0.11 -5.78
CA THR A 104 -0.41 0.42 -7.16
C THR A 104 -1.76 -0.23 -7.51
N TYR A 105 -2.73 -0.05 -6.62
CA TYR A 105 -3.93 -0.87 -6.58
C TYR A 105 -5.07 -0.23 -7.36
N SER A 106 -5.13 -0.51 -8.67
CA SER A 106 -6.19 0.04 -9.54
C SER A 106 -7.59 -0.29 -9.03
N ILE A 107 -8.39 0.76 -8.84
CA ILE A 107 -9.82 0.65 -8.55
C ILE A 107 -10.50 0.04 -9.78
N SER A 108 -11.25 -1.03 -9.60
CA SER A 108 -11.99 -1.70 -10.69
C SER A 108 -13.34 -2.20 -10.24
N LYS A 109 -14.30 -2.29 -11.19
CA LYS A 109 -15.65 -2.82 -10.92
C LYS A 109 -15.63 -4.24 -10.32
N SER A 110 -14.68 -5.07 -10.71
CA SER A 110 -14.55 -6.43 -10.17
C SER A 110 -14.13 -6.41 -8.71
N ARG A 111 -13.13 -5.60 -8.35
CA ARG A 111 -12.60 -5.47 -6.99
C ARG A 111 -13.61 -4.83 -6.04
N LEU A 112 -14.34 -3.82 -6.52
CA LEU A 112 -15.39 -3.14 -5.75
C LEU A 112 -16.56 -4.06 -5.32
N LYS A 113 -16.70 -5.25 -5.92
CA LYS A 113 -17.66 -6.25 -5.45
C LYS A 113 -17.24 -6.87 -4.11
N THR A 114 -15.95 -6.95 -3.83
CA THR A 114 -15.38 -7.71 -2.71
C THR A 114 -14.78 -6.80 -1.63
N ILE A 115 -14.20 -5.68 -2.03
CA ILE A 115 -13.51 -4.73 -1.15
C ILE A 115 -13.96 -3.30 -1.44
N ASP A 116 -13.60 -2.37 -0.57
CA ASP A 116 -13.80 -0.94 -0.80
C ASP A 116 -12.45 -0.25 -1.10
N PHE A 117 -12.54 0.96 -1.65
CA PHE A 117 -11.38 1.79 -1.92
C PHE A 117 -11.61 3.22 -1.42
N ALA A 118 -10.63 3.78 -0.75
CA ALA A 118 -10.45 5.22 -0.66
C ALA A 118 -9.55 5.71 -1.81
N GLY A 119 -9.58 6.97 -2.13
CA GLY A 119 -8.78 7.54 -3.22
C GLY A 119 -9.62 7.85 -4.48
N PRO A 120 -8.97 7.95 -5.66
CA PRO A 120 -7.58 7.54 -5.95
C PRO A 120 -6.53 8.51 -5.40
N TYR A 121 -5.32 7.99 -5.05
CA TYR A 121 -4.18 8.84 -4.67
C TYR A 121 -3.21 9.11 -5.82
N PHE A 122 -3.34 8.39 -6.92
CA PHE A 122 -2.59 8.56 -8.17
C PHE A 122 -3.39 8.02 -9.37
N VAL A 123 -3.14 8.56 -10.54
CA VAL A 123 -3.67 8.05 -11.82
C VAL A 123 -2.50 7.80 -12.76
N ALA A 124 -2.23 6.52 -13.02
CA ALA A 124 -1.23 6.04 -13.97
C ALA A 124 -1.85 5.74 -15.34
N GLY A 125 -1.02 5.45 -16.31
CA GLY A 125 -1.43 4.90 -17.60
C GLY A 125 -0.75 3.56 -17.87
N GLN A 126 -1.46 2.57 -18.38
CA GLN A 126 -0.82 1.32 -18.79
C GLN A 126 0.06 1.55 -20.02
N ASP A 127 1.28 0.96 -20.00
CA ASP A 127 2.27 1.05 -21.08
C ASP A 127 2.99 -0.29 -21.27
N LEU A 128 4.02 -0.29 -22.08
CA LEU A 128 4.87 -1.42 -22.39
C LEU A 128 6.33 -1.08 -22.10
N LEU A 129 7.07 -2.04 -21.52
CA LEU A 129 8.52 -2.01 -21.36
C LEU A 129 9.12 -3.06 -22.31
N VAL A 130 10.11 -2.66 -23.08
CA VAL A 130 10.79 -3.48 -24.08
C VAL A 130 12.31 -3.32 -23.96
N GLN A 131 13.07 -4.18 -24.63
CA GLN A 131 14.51 -3.98 -24.77
C GLN A 131 14.79 -2.68 -25.51
N ALA A 132 15.90 -2.01 -25.21
CA ALA A 132 16.20 -0.67 -25.72
C ALA A 132 16.35 -0.62 -27.26
N ASP A 133 16.79 -1.71 -27.87
CA ASP A 133 16.97 -1.88 -29.32
C ASP A 133 15.70 -2.36 -30.03
N ASN A 134 14.63 -2.71 -29.30
CA ASN A 134 13.37 -3.12 -29.89
C ASN A 134 12.69 -1.91 -30.58
N ASN A 135 12.42 -2.04 -31.87
CA ASN A 135 11.75 -1.02 -32.68
C ASN A 135 10.43 -1.52 -33.28
N ASP A 136 10.05 -2.75 -33.02
CA ASP A 136 8.86 -3.40 -33.58
C ASP A 136 7.62 -3.14 -32.72
N ILE A 137 7.78 -3.12 -31.41
CA ILE A 137 6.68 -2.90 -30.47
C ILE A 137 6.55 -1.39 -30.21
N LYS A 138 5.46 -0.80 -30.70
CA LYS A 138 5.15 0.64 -30.62
C LYS A 138 3.87 0.95 -29.84
N GLY A 139 3.18 -0.08 -29.39
CA GLY A 139 1.92 0.02 -28.68
C GLY A 139 1.23 -1.34 -28.62
N PRO A 140 0.04 -1.42 -27.99
CA PRO A 140 -0.66 -2.68 -27.78
C PRO A 140 -1.04 -3.39 -29.08
N ASP A 141 -1.28 -2.68 -30.19
CA ASP A 141 -1.67 -3.28 -31.46
C ASP A 141 -0.53 -4.09 -32.11
N SER A 142 0.72 -3.85 -31.71
CA SER A 142 1.89 -4.57 -32.22
C SER A 142 2.23 -5.84 -31.43
N LEU A 143 1.38 -6.26 -30.48
CA LEU A 143 1.62 -7.40 -29.59
C LEU A 143 1.11 -8.74 -30.14
N ASN A 144 0.40 -8.77 -31.26
CA ASN A 144 -0.07 -10.03 -31.84
C ASN A 144 1.09 -11.00 -32.13
N GLY A 145 0.96 -12.23 -31.63
CA GLY A 145 1.99 -13.26 -31.77
C GLY A 145 3.24 -13.07 -30.87
N LYS A 146 3.27 -12.04 -30.04
CA LYS A 146 4.36 -11.76 -29.10
C LYS A 146 4.15 -12.42 -27.75
N ASN A 147 5.24 -12.71 -27.05
CA ASN A 147 5.23 -13.14 -25.66
C ASN A 147 5.20 -11.91 -24.76
N LEU A 148 4.11 -11.72 -24.04
CA LEU A 148 3.88 -10.58 -23.16
C LEU A 148 3.89 -11.04 -21.71
N CYS A 149 4.77 -10.47 -20.88
CA CYS A 149 4.75 -10.73 -19.44
C CYS A 149 3.87 -9.73 -18.70
N SER A 150 3.10 -10.25 -17.76
CA SER A 150 2.43 -9.44 -16.72
C SER A 150 2.25 -10.27 -15.45
N VAL A 151 1.68 -9.66 -14.41
CA VAL A 151 1.58 -10.28 -13.09
C VAL A 151 0.20 -10.88 -12.87
N THR A 152 0.16 -12.10 -12.33
CA THR A 152 -1.08 -12.77 -11.92
C THR A 152 -1.88 -11.88 -10.97
N GLY A 153 -3.18 -11.71 -11.24
CA GLY A 153 -4.08 -10.85 -10.46
C GLY A 153 -3.99 -9.36 -10.79
N SER A 154 -3.11 -8.94 -11.74
CA SER A 154 -3.13 -7.58 -12.29
C SER A 154 -4.28 -7.40 -13.30
N THR A 155 -4.69 -6.14 -13.48
CA THR A 155 -5.66 -5.78 -14.53
C THR A 155 -5.03 -5.67 -15.90
N SER A 156 -3.71 -5.47 -15.96
CA SER A 156 -2.97 -5.09 -17.16
C SER A 156 -3.00 -6.14 -18.27
N ALA A 157 -2.65 -7.39 -17.93
CA ALA A 157 -2.64 -8.47 -18.91
C ALA A 157 -4.04 -8.76 -19.47
N LYS A 158 -5.04 -8.76 -18.60
CA LYS A 158 -6.44 -8.97 -19.03
C LYS A 158 -6.90 -7.89 -19.99
N LYS A 159 -6.57 -6.62 -19.74
CA LYS A 159 -6.94 -5.52 -20.64
C LYS A 159 -6.31 -5.65 -22.02
N ILE A 160 -5.06 -6.09 -22.09
CA ILE A 160 -4.40 -6.34 -23.38
C ILE A 160 -5.16 -7.41 -24.15
N GLN A 161 -5.41 -8.57 -23.54
CA GLN A 161 -6.13 -9.68 -24.19
C GLN A 161 -7.54 -9.26 -24.65
N ASP A 162 -8.26 -8.55 -23.77
CA ASP A 162 -9.67 -8.20 -24.04
C ASP A 162 -9.84 -7.11 -25.11
N LYS A 163 -8.86 -6.20 -25.27
CA LYS A 163 -9.06 -4.96 -26.02
C LYS A 163 -8.12 -4.75 -27.19
N PHE A 164 -6.89 -5.25 -27.13
CA PHE A 164 -5.85 -4.80 -28.05
C PHE A 164 -5.20 -5.93 -28.83
N ALA A 165 -4.93 -7.07 -28.22
CA ALA A 165 -4.17 -8.16 -28.85
C ALA A 165 -4.77 -9.51 -28.51
N SER A 166 -5.67 -10.03 -29.33
CA SER A 166 -6.37 -11.30 -29.09
C SER A 166 -5.44 -12.53 -29.21
N SER A 167 -4.32 -12.40 -29.91
CA SER A 167 -3.36 -13.50 -30.15
C SER A 167 -2.05 -13.35 -29.38
N VAL A 168 -2.01 -12.50 -28.35
CA VAL A 168 -0.82 -12.35 -27.50
C VAL A 168 -0.59 -13.63 -26.68
N GLN A 169 0.67 -14.03 -26.59
CA GLN A 169 1.09 -15.14 -25.71
C GLN A 169 1.35 -14.58 -24.31
N LEU A 170 0.38 -14.73 -23.41
CA LEU A 170 0.50 -14.20 -22.06
C LEU A 170 1.35 -15.10 -21.17
N VAL A 171 2.48 -14.58 -20.70
CA VAL A 171 3.33 -15.17 -19.66
C VAL A 171 3.01 -14.49 -18.34
N GLN A 172 2.54 -15.23 -17.35
CA GLN A 172 2.19 -14.68 -16.03
C GLN A 172 3.26 -15.02 -15.00
N GLN A 173 3.72 -14.02 -14.26
CA GLN A 173 4.67 -14.13 -13.17
C GLN A 173 4.06 -13.72 -11.83
N GLY A 174 4.75 -13.99 -10.71
CA GLY A 174 4.35 -13.57 -9.38
C GLY A 174 4.61 -12.08 -9.13
N SER A 175 5.67 -11.54 -9.74
CA SER A 175 6.14 -10.16 -9.59
C SER A 175 6.51 -9.52 -10.93
N TYR A 176 6.53 -8.18 -10.96
CA TYR A 176 7.02 -7.46 -12.15
C TYR A 176 8.55 -7.52 -12.27
N SER A 177 9.26 -7.68 -11.18
CA SER A 177 10.70 -7.93 -11.20
C SER A 177 11.02 -9.22 -11.95
N ASP A 178 10.24 -10.30 -11.75
CA ASP A 178 10.40 -11.56 -12.51
C ASP A 178 10.08 -11.36 -13.99
N CYS A 179 9.08 -10.55 -14.34
CA CYS A 179 8.82 -10.20 -15.73
C CYS A 179 10.01 -9.48 -16.38
N VAL A 180 10.66 -8.55 -15.65
CA VAL A 180 11.86 -7.85 -16.16
C VAL A 180 13.04 -8.80 -16.31
N VAL A 181 13.22 -9.76 -15.40
CA VAL A 181 14.24 -10.82 -15.58
C VAL A 181 13.98 -11.62 -16.87
N ALA A 182 12.72 -12.00 -17.12
CA ALA A 182 12.35 -12.72 -18.35
C ALA A 182 12.55 -11.86 -19.61
N LEU A 183 12.28 -10.54 -19.55
CA LEU A 183 12.51 -9.60 -20.64
C LEU A 183 14.02 -9.47 -20.94
N ASN A 184 14.84 -9.27 -19.92
CA ASN A 184 16.30 -9.18 -20.07
C ASN A 184 16.91 -10.49 -20.64
N ALA A 185 16.33 -11.63 -20.33
CA ALA A 185 16.74 -12.93 -20.85
C ALA A 185 16.20 -13.22 -22.27
N GLY A 186 15.39 -12.34 -22.86
CA GLY A 186 14.77 -12.56 -24.18
C GLY A 186 13.69 -13.66 -24.18
N MET A 187 13.19 -14.05 -23.02
CA MET A 187 12.12 -15.06 -22.88
C MET A 187 10.75 -14.49 -23.20
N VAL A 188 10.60 -13.17 -23.08
CA VAL A 188 9.40 -12.40 -23.46
C VAL A 188 9.81 -11.19 -24.28
N ASP A 189 8.89 -10.71 -25.13
CA ASP A 189 9.11 -9.57 -26.02
C ASP A 189 8.82 -8.24 -25.33
N ALA A 190 7.92 -8.24 -24.37
CA ALA A 190 7.54 -7.06 -23.61
C ALA A 190 7.00 -7.41 -22.20
N VAL A 191 7.05 -6.41 -21.32
CA VAL A 191 6.32 -6.41 -20.04
C VAL A 191 5.25 -5.34 -20.10
N THR A 192 4.05 -5.63 -19.61
CA THR A 192 2.96 -4.65 -19.52
C THR A 192 2.48 -4.46 -18.10
N THR A 193 2.44 -3.22 -17.70
CA THR A 193 1.79 -2.68 -16.50
C THR A 193 1.76 -1.15 -16.62
N ASP A 194 1.58 -0.47 -15.51
CA ASP A 194 1.44 0.97 -15.48
C ASP A 194 2.79 1.66 -15.67
N ASP A 195 2.79 2.75 -16.37
CA ASP A 195 3.95 3.53 -16.81
C ASP A 195 4.93 3.87 -15.67
N ILE A 196 4.39 4.32 -14.52
CA ILE A 196 5.19 4.63 -13.33
C ILE A 196 5.90 3.38 -12.75
N ILE A 197 5.26 2.21 -12.79
CA ILE A 197 5.87 0.93 -12.37
C ILE A 197 7.01 0.58 -13.33
N LEU A 198 6.74 0.66 -14.64
CA LEU A 198 7.72 0.36 -15.68
C LEU A 198 8.91 1.32 -15.62
N ALA A 199 8.67 2.61 -15.35
CA ALA A 199 9.72 3.61 -15.18
C ALA A 199 10.62 3.28 -13.98
N GLY A 200 10.04 2.91 -12.84
CA GLY A 200 10.79 2.47 -11.67
C GLY A 200 11.67 1.25 -11.97
N LEU A 201 11.11 0.23 -12.59
CA LEU A 201 11.83 -0.99 -12.97
C LEU A 201 12.93 -0.73 -14.02
N GLY A 202 12.63 0.06 -15.05
CA GLY A 202 13.56 0.40 -16.13
C GLY A 202 14.72 1.30 -15.68
N SER A 203 14.52 2.11 -14.62
CA SER A 203 15.52 3.04 -14.10
C SER A 203 16.52 2.41 -13.12
N THR A 204 16.31 1.17 -12.69
CA THR A 204 17.25 0.49 -11.80
C THR A 204 18.65 0.42 -12.43
N LYS A 205 19.68 0.38 -11.59
CA LYS A 205 21.08 0.32 -12.08
C LYS A 205 21.32 -0.83 -13.07
N ALA A 206 20.62 -1.95 -12.90
CA ALA A 206 20.74 -3.11 -13.77
C ALA A 206 20.05 -2.94 -15.12
N ASN A 207 19.00 -2.11 -15.19
CA ASN A 207 18.14 -2.02 -16.38
C ASN A 207 18.32 -0.72 -17.18
N LYS A 208 18.90 0.31 -16.55
CA LYS A 208 19.09 1.64 -17.17
C LYS A 208 19.91 1.54 -18.45
N GLY A 209 19.31 1.99 -19.56
CA GLY A 209 19.92 1.92 -20.89
C GLY A 209 19.74 0.59 -21.61
N HIS A 210 19.28 -0.47 -20.92
CA HIS A 210 18.98 -1.78 -21.53
C HIS A 210 17.49 -1.94 -21.85
N LEU A 211 16.63 -1.24 -21.12
CA LEU A 211 15.19 -1.26 -21.30
C LEU A 211 14.67 0.14 -21.59
N LYS A 212 13.54 0.22 -22.29
CA LYS A 212 12.81 1.47 -22.55
C LYS A 212 11.30 1.27 -22.47
N LEU A 213 10.60 2.32 -21.97
CA LEU A 213 9.16 2.42 -22.12
C LEU A 213 8.84 2.72 -23.60
N VAL A 214 7.72 2.19 -24.07
CA VAL A 214 7.20 2.55 -25.40
C VAL A 214 6.68 3.98 -25.40
N GLY A 215 6.12 4.45 -24.26
CA GLY A 215 5.80 5.85 -24.02
C GLY A 215 4.44 6.29 -24.53
N ASN A 216 3.55 5.34 -24.87
CA ASN A 216 2.21 5.60 -25.33
C ASN A 216 1.20 4.91 -24.42
N THR A 217 0.82 5.57 -23.33
CA THR A 217 -0.18 5.04 -22.40
C THR A 217 -1.55 4.89 -23.09
N PHE A 218 -2.24 3.81 -22.79
CA PHE A 218 -3.48 3.43 -23.49
C PHE A 218 -4.66 3.12 -22.57
N THR A 219 -4.49 3.31 -21.25
CA THR A 219 -5.57 3.23 -20.25
C THR A 219 -5.33 4.23 -19.13
N ASP A 220 -6.37 4.47 -18.30
CA ASP A 220 -6.25 5.14 -17.01
C ASP A 220 -6.32 4.09 -15.91
N GLU A 221 -5.34 4.13 -14.99
CA GLU A 221 -5.21 3.25 -13.83
C GLU A 221 -5.27 4.08 -12.55
N ARG A 222 -6.42 4.07 -11.88
CA ARG A 222 -6.66 4.85 -10.68
C ARG A 222 -6.24 4.08 -9.43
N TYR A 223 -5.13 4.45 -8.80
CA TYR A 223 -4.63 3.80 -7.60
C TYR A 223 -5.42 4.22 -6.38
N GLY A 224 -6.11 3.28 -5.77
CA GLY A 224 -6.82 3.49 -4.51
C GLY A 224 -6.18 2.77 -3.34
N VAL A 225 -6.55 3.18 -2.14
CA VAL A 225 -6.24 2.48 -0.90
C VAL A 225 -7.28 1.37 -0.73
N GLY A 226 -6.85 0.11 -0.88
CA GLY A 226 -7.73 -1.04 -0.68
C GLY A 226 -8.11 -1.21 0.79
N LEU A 227 -9.39 -1.44 1.07
CA LEU A 227 -9.97 -1.54 2.40
C LEU A 227 -10.93 -2.74 2.47
N PRO A 228 -11.13 -3.35 3.65
CA PRO A 228 -12.19 -4.31 3.85
C PRO A 228 -13.54 -3.73 3.43
N LYS A 229 -14.44 -4.59 2.91
CA LYS A 229 -15.78 -4.17 2.49
C LYS A 229 -16.58 -3.60 3.67
N GLY A 230 -17.25 -2.46 3.46
CA GLY A 230 -18.00 -1.74 4.49
C GLY A 230 -17.11 -0.88 5.41
N SER A 231 -15.89 -0.57 5.00
CA SER A 231 -14.96 0.26 5.80
C SER A 231 -15.50 1.66 6.02
N ASP A 232 -15.43 2.14 7.24
CA ASP A 232 -15.74 3.52 7.66
C ASP A 232 -14.56 4.49 7.51
N LYS A 233 -13.40 4.00 7.02
CA LYS A 233 -12.15 4.77 6.98
C LYS A 233 -11.98 5.64 5.72
N CYS A 234 -12.84 5.50 4.71
CA CYS A 234 -12.68 6.20 3.43
C CYS A 234 -12.62 7.72 3.58
N GLU A 235 -13.50 8.32 4.39
CA GLU A 235 -13.50 9.77 4.59
C GLU A 235 -12.18 10.26 5.22
N ALA A 236 -11.73 9.58 6.28
CA ALA A 236 -10.51 9.96 6.99
C ALA A 236 -9.27 9.81 6.08
N ILE A 237 -9.21 8.73 5.29
CA ILE A 237 -8.12 8.49 4.35
C ILE A 237 -8.14 9.52 3.21
N ASN A 238 -9.30 9.80 2.62
CA ASN A 238 -9.43 10.79 1.56
C ASN A 238 -9.04 12.20 2.06
N LYS A 239 -9.44 12.55 3.29
CA LYS A 239 -9.03 13.80 3.92
C LYS A 239 -7.52 13.88 4.12
N ALA A 240 -6.89 12.78 4.54
CA ALA A 240 -5.44 12.72 4.70
C ALA A 240 -4.71 12.88 3.35
N ILE A 241 -5.19 12.23 2.29
CA ILE A 241 -4.61 12.35 0.95
C ILE A 241 -4.79 13.78 0.40
N ASN A 242 -5.97 14.38 0.54
CA ASN A 242 -6.19 15.77 0.13
C ASN A 242 -5.25 16.72 0.87
N LYS A 243 -5.08 16.55 2.19
CA LYS A 243 -4.12 17.33 2.98
C LYS A 243 -2.68 17.15 2.50
N MET A 244 -2.29 15.92 2.14
CA MET A 244 -0.96 15.64 1.58
C MET A 244 -0.72 16.40 0.27
N VAL A 245 -1.75 16.51 -0.58
CA VAL A 245 -1.72 17.32 -1.81
C VAL A 245 -1.65 18.81 -1.48
N GLU A 246 -2.53 19.32 -0.63
CA GLU A 246 -2.61 20.74 -0.26
C GLU A 246 -1.32 21.26 0.38
N THR A 247 -0.60 20.42 1.13
CA THR A 247 0.66 20.78 1.78
C THR A 247 1.89 20.58 0.88
N GLY A 248 1.71 20.07 -0.35
CA GLY A 248 2.78 19.77 -1.31
C GLY A 248 3.62 18.54 -0.95
N GLU A 249 3.22 17.78 0.07
CA GLU A 249 3.93 16.55 0.46
C GLU A 249 3.73 15.43 -0.56
N TRP A 250 2.64 15.45 -1.33
CA TRP A 250 2.38 14.52 -2.41
C TRP A 250 3.42 14.66 -3.54
N GLU A 251 3.65 15.89 -4.02
CA GLU A 251 4.65 16.18 -5.06
C GLU A 251 6.07 15.87 -4.57
N LYS A 252 6.38 16.19 -3.32
CA LYS A 252 7.69 15.87 -2.71
C LYS A 252 7.91 14.37 -2.65
N ALA A 253 6.91 13.60 -2.21
CA ALA A 253 6.99 12.14 -2.14
C ALA A 253 7.18 11.54 -3.53
N LEU A 254 6.43 12.02 -4.54
CA LEU A 254 6.57 11.56 -5.91
C LEU A 254 7.96 11.88 -6.48
N ALA A 255 8.41 13.14 -6.37
CA ALA A 255 9.71 13.58 -6.87
C ALA A 255 10.87 12.81 -6.21
N LYS A 256 10.80 12.60 -4.88
CA LYS A 256 11.80 11.85 -4.11
C LYS A 256 11.95 10.41 -4.62
N ASN A 257 10.85 9.75 -4.96
CA ASN A 257 10.86 8.31 -5.21
C ASN A 257 10.98 7.95 -6.68
N VAL A 258 10.47 8.77 -7.61
CA VAL A 258 10.47 8.46 -9.05
C VAL A 258 11.14 9.53 -9.91
N GLY A 259 11.56 10.66 -9.34
CA GLY A 259 12.16 11.76 -10.10
C GLY A 259 13.39 11.34 -10.92
N ASP A 260 14.26 10.52 -10.36
CA ASP A 260 15.48 10.04 -11.02
C ASP A 260 15.21 9.05 -12.16
N SER A 261 14.01 8.49 -12.26
CA SER A 261 13.60 7.62 -13.36
C SER A 261 13.35 8.38 -14.68
N GLY A 262 13.23 9.71 -14.61
CA GLY A 262 12.79 10.53 -15.73
C GLY A 262 11.29 10.42 -16.03
N PHE A 263 10.52 9.80 -15.15
CA PHE A 263 9.08 9.66 -15.29
C PHE A 263 8.37 11.01 -15.21
N VAL A 264 7.46 11.24 -16.14
CA VAL A 264 6.61 12.44 -16.18
C VAL A 264 5.16 12.01 -16.10
N TYR A 265 4.50 12.33 -14.99
CA TYR A 265 3.09 12.01 -14.81
C TYR A 265 2.15 12.95 -15.56
N ASN A 266 0.95 12.48 -15.87
CA ASN A 266 -0.10 13.30 -16.47
C ASN A 266 -0.62 14.32 -15.45
N LYS A 267 -0.32 15.62 -15.67
CA LYS A 267 -0.70 16.72 -14.78
C LYS A 267 -2.20 17.09 -14.86
N GLU A 268 -2.91 16.64 -15.87
CA GLU A 268 -4.36 16.83 -15.96
C GLU A 268 -5.12 15.87 -15.05
N LEU A 269 -4.51 14.72 -14.75
CA LEU A 269 -5.09 13.66 -13.91
C LEU A 269 -4.51 13.63 -12.49
N ASN A 270 -3.36 14.29 -12.26
CA ASN A 270 -2.61 14.24 -11.00
C ASN A 270 -2.17 15.63 -10.51
N PRO A 271 -2.19 15.87 -9.19
CA PRO A 271 -2.78 15.00 -8.17
C PRO A 271 -4.31 14.95 -8.29
N PRO A 272 -4.95 13.81 -7.99
CA PRO A 272 -6.40 13.69 -8.06
C PRO A 272 -7.09 14.42 -6.88
N HIS A 273 -8.27 14.98 -7.14
CA HIS A 273 -9.13 15.54 -6.08
C HIS A 273 -10.11 14.49 -5.58
N LEU A 274 -10.23 14.38 -4.25
CA LEU A 274 -11.01 13.33 -3.60
C LEU A 274 -12.27 13.87 -2.93
N GLY A 275 -13.36 13.13 -3.09
CA GLY A 275 -14.56 13.27 -2.26
C GLY A 275 -14.40 12.66 -0.88
N THR A 276 -15.48 12.61 -0.10
CA THR A 276 -15.49 12.09 1.28
C THR A 276 -15.84 10.60 1.37
N SER A 277 -16.51 10.06 0.36
CA SER A 277 -16.98 8.67 0.36
C SER A 277 -15.96 7.69 -0.26
N CYS A 278 -16.18 6.40 -0.01
CA CYS A 278 -15.46 5.37 -0.76
C CYS A 278 -15.69 5.50 -2.27
N ALA A 279 -14.73 5.05 -3.07
CA ALA A 279 -14.90 4.97 -4.52
C ALA A 279 -16.05 4.02 -4.86
N THR A 280 -16.90 4.46 -5.79
CA THR A 280 -18.03 3.66 -6.30
C THR A 280 -17.74 3.18 -7.72
N SER A 281 -18.41 2.09 -8.12
CA SER A 281 -18.29 1.49 -9.46
C SER A 281 -18.92 2.36 -10.56
#